data_1c492a12a6c9bbe6e9404c7842c6fc84
#
_entry.id   1c492a12a6c9bbe6e9404c7842c6fc84
#
_cell.length_a   1.000
_cell.length_b   1.000
_cell.length_c   1.000
_cell.angle_alpha   90.00
_cell.angle_beta   90.00
_cell.angle_gamma   90.00
#
_symmetry.space_group_name_H-M   'P 1'
#
loop_
_entity.id
_entity.type
_entity.pdbx_description
1 polymer ?
#
loop_
_entity_poly.entity_id
_entity_poly.type
_entity_poly.pdbx_seq_one_letter_code
_entity_poly.pdbx_strand_id
1 'polypeptide(L)'
;MEIWLLRHAVAEDRSGSGRDADRTLTEDGHKRAREVARGLAALEPGIELILTSPYARARQTAEPAARALKLTAKLRETRALEPERNPDDVLAEILAEKVEAVLLVGHEPHMGTLLGRLVAGRPGLAIPMKKAAVARLTWSGSGAATLRALLPARVLALVGASAE
;
A
#
# COMPACT_ATOMS: atom_id res chain seq x y z
N MET A 1 -10.38 9.82 -8.59
CA MET A 1 -9.18 8.95 -8.63
C MET A 1 -9.42 7.67 -7.87
N GLU A 2 -8.75 6.59 -8.25
CA GLU A 2 -8.71 5.33 -7.52
C GLU A 2 -7.50 5.33 -6.59
N ILE A 3 -7.70 5.02 -5.31
CA ILE A 3 -6.63 4.88 -4.31
C ILE A 3 -6.57 3.42 -3.88
N TRP A 4 -5.38 2.84 -4.03
CA TRP A 4 -5.07 1.50 -3.55
C TRP A 4 -4.09 1.62 -2.39
N LEU A 5 -4.43 1.03 -1.25
CA LEU A 5 -3.59 0.99 -0.06
C LEU A 5 -3.05 -0.43 0.12
N LEU A 6 -1.76 -0.60 0.30
CA LEU A 6 -1.11 -1.88 0.57
C LEU A 6 -0.25 -1.76 1.83
N ARG A 7 -0.61 -2.47 2.89
CA ARG A 7 0.27 -2.59 4.05
C ARG A 7 1.43 -3.54 3.72
N HIS A 8 2.65 -3.22 4.16
CA HIS A 8 3.82 -4.10 3.98
C HIS A 8 3.58 -5.52 4.48
N ALA A 9 4.25 -6.50 3.88
CA ALA A 9 4.21 -7.90 4.26
C ALA A 9 4.97 -8.18 5.58
N VAL A 10 5.05 -9.43 6.00
CA VAL A 10 5.71 -9.81 7.26
C VAL A 10 7.19 -9.44 7.22
N ALA A 11 7.65 -8.71 8.23
CA ALA A 11 9.04 -8.27 8.37
C ALA A 11 9.70 -8.89 9.60
N GLU A 12 11.03 -8.94 9.59
CA GLU A 12 11.84 -9.34 10.73
C GLU A 12 11.54 -8.46 11.94
N ASP A 13 11.65 -9.00 13.14
CA ASP A 13 11.41 -8.24 14.37
C ASP A 13 12.51 -7.21 14.64
N ARG A 14 13.71 -7.46 14.13
CA ARG A 14 14.90 -6.58 14.28
C ARG A 14 15.65 -6.45 12.97
N SER A 15 16.40 -5.37 12.83
CA SER A 15 17.39 -5.18 11.76
C SER A 15 18.80 -5.38 12.29
N GLY A 16 19.75 -5.68 11.39
CA GLY A 16 21.17 -5.75 11.74
C GLY A 16 21.75 -4.43 12.26
N SER A 17 21.18 -3.30 11.84
CA SER A 17 21.57 -1.96 12.30
C SER A 17 20.90 -1.52 13.61
N GLY A 18 19.90 -2.26 14.09
CA GLY A 18 19.05 -1.89 15.23
C GLY A 18 17.98 -0.82 14.91
N ARG A 19 17.97 -0.25 13.70
CA ARG A 19 17.00 0.77 13.30
C ARG A 19 15.72 0.11 12.75
N ASP A 20 14.55 0.59 13.15
CA ASP A 20 13.26 0.09 12.66
C ASP A 20 13.11 0.25 11.14
N ALA A 21 13.62 1.34 10.58
CA ALA A 21 13.55 1.61 9.14
C ALA A 21 14.27 0.55 8.28
N ASP A 22 15.27 -0.12 8.84
CA ASP A 22 16.10 -1.09 8.12
C ASP A 22 15.60 -2.54 8.28
N ARG A 23 14.51 -2.77 9.00
CA ARG A 23 13.89 -4.12 9.12
C ARG A 23 13.39 -4.57 7.76
N THR A 24 13.93 -5.67 7.28
CA THR A 24 13.58 -6.30 6.00
C THR A 24 12.40 -7.24 6.13
N LEU A 25 11.82 -7.66 5.02
CA LEU A 25 10.84 -8.74 5.01
C LEU A 25 11.50 -10.07 5.42
N THR A 26 10.71 -10.93 6.07
CA THR A 26 11.07 -12.34 6.23
C THR A 26 10.99 -13.07 4.89
N GLU A 27 11.48 -14.31 4.81
CA GLU A 27 11.30 -15.16 3.62
C GLU A 27 9.82 -15.34 3.25
N ASP A 28 8.99 -15.63 4.24
CA ASP A 28 7.52 -15.71 4.07
C ASP A 28 6.93 -14.36 3.65
N GLY A 29 7.45 -13.24 4.16
CA GLY A 29 7.06 -11.90 3.74
C GLY A 29 7.35 -11.64 2.28
N HIS A 30 8.54 -12.00 1.80
CA HIS A 30 8.90 -11.89 0.38
C HIS A 30 8.01 -12.76 -0.51
N LYS A 31 7.74 -14.00 -0.11
CA LYS A 31 6.82 -14.88 -0.83
C LYS A 31 5.43 -14.26 -0.91
N ARG A 32 4.88 -13.81 0.22
CA ARG A 32 3.55 -13.19 0.30
C ARG A 32 3.46 -11.91 -0.52
N ALA A 33 4.50 -11.08 -0.53
CA ALA A 33 4.55 -9.86 -1.34
C ALA A 33 4.44 -10.18 -2.84
N ARG A 34 5.12 -11.23 -3.32
CA ARG A 34 5.02 -11.68 -4.72
C ARG A 34 3.64 -12.23 -5.06
N GLU A 35 3.03 -13.03 -4.17
CA GLU A 35 1.68 -13.57 -4.36
C GLU A 35 0.62 -12.45 -4.46
N VAL A 36 0.69 -11.49 -3.53
CA VAL A 36 -0.20 -10.31 -3.52
C VAL A 36 0.01 -9.45 -4.77
N ALA A 37 1.24 -9.26 -5.20
CA ALA A 37 1.57 -8.52 -6.42
C ALA A 37 0.94 -9.13 -7.67
N ARG A 38 0.96 -10.47 -7.81
CA ARG A 38 0.29 -11.19 -8.91
C ARG A 38 -1.23 -11.00 -8.83
N GLY A 39 -1.80 -11.18 -7.65
CA GLY A 39 -3.24 -10.97 -7.44
C GLY A 39 -3.69 -9.56 -7.74
N LEU A 40 -2.89 -8.56 -7.34
CA LEU A 40 -3.17 -7.17 -7.65
C LEU A 40 -3.13 -6.91 -9.17
N ALA A 41 -2.12 -7.44 -9.86
CA ALA A 41 -2.01 -7.29 -11.31
C ALA A 41 -3.18 -7.98 -12.07
N ALA A 42 -3.64 -9.14 -11.58
CA ALA A 42 -4.78 -9.85 -12.15
C ALA A 42 -6.12 -9.10 -12.02
N LEU A 43 -6.22 -8.15 -11.10
CA LEU A 43 -7.38 -7.27 -10.97
C LEU A 43 -7.39 -6.11 -11.98
N GLU A 44 -6.35 -5.97 -12.79
CA GLU A 44 -6.19 -4.88 -13.77
C GLU A 44 -6.51 -3.49 -13.18
N PRO A 45 -5.82 -3.06 -12.12
CA PRO A 45 -6.25 -1.92 -11.29
C PRO A 45 -6.08 -0.56 -11.96
N GLY A 46 -5.48 -0.47 -13.14
CA GLY A 46 -5.23 0.79 -13.85
C GLY A 46 -4.26 1.74 -13.11
N ILE A 47 -3.46 1.24 -12.17
CA ILE A 47 -2.51 2.04 -11.40
C ILE A 47 -1.47 2.67 -12.32
N GLU A 48 -1.20 3.97 -12.12
CA GLU A 48 -0.26 4.76 -12.92
C GLU A 48 0.98 5.19 -12.13
N LEU A 49 0.87 5.20 -10.79
CA LEU A 49 1.92 5.64 -9.86
C LEU A 49 1.93 4.73 -8.63
N ILE A 50 3.12 4.42 -8.14
CA ILE A 50 3.31 3.72 -6.86
C ILE A 50 4.15 4.60 -5.95
N LEU A 51 3.60 4.97 -4.79
CA LEU A 51 4.32 5.64 -3.72
C LEU A 51 4.53 4.67 -2.56
N THR A 52 5.75 4.59 -2.06
CA THR A 52 6.12 3.73 -0.94
C THR A 52 6.85 4.48 0.16
N SER A 53 6.64 4.07 1.41
CA SER A 53 7.53 4.48 2.49
C SER A 53 8.98 4.10 2.18
N PRO A 54 9.97 4.91 2.60
CA PRO A 54 11.39 4.60 2.42
C PRO A 54 11.88 3.45 3.31
N TYR A 55 11.08 2.94 4.24
CA TYR A 55 11.46 1.82 5.10
C TYR A 55 11.60 0.52 4.30
N ALA A 56 12.65 -0.25 4.58
CA ALA A 56 13.03 -1.44 3.80
C ALA A 56 11.86 -2.40 3.53
N ARG A 57 11.07 -2.75 4.56
CA ARG A 57 9.92 -3.66 4.43
C ARG A 57 8.81 -3.17 3.49
N ALA A 58 8.60 -1.85 3.43
CA ALA A 58 7.61 -1.27 2.52
C ALA A 58 8.12 -1.29 1.08
N ARG A 59 9.37 -0.87 0.84
CA ARG A 59 10.01 -0.94 -0.47
C ARG A 59 10.01 -2.37 -1.02
N GLN A 60 10.44 -3.34 -0.21
CA GLN A 60 10.48 -4.76 -0.57
C GLN A 60 9.08 -5.34 -0.86
N THR A 61 8.03 -4.74 -0.33
CA THR A 61 6.64 -5.08 -0.67
C THR A 61 6.19 -4.40 -1.96
N ALA A 62 6.59 -3.14 -2.19
CA ALA A 62 6.23 -2.36 -3.36
C ALA A 62 6.92 -2.83 -4.65
N GLU A 63 8.18 -3.26 -4.58
CA GLU A 63 8.96 -3.69 -5.74
C GLU A 63 8.32 -4.84 -6.53
N PRO A 64 7.86 -5.96 -5.92
CA PRO A 64 7.14 -7.00 -6.65
C PRO A 64 5.85 -6.47 -7.31
N ALA A 65 5.11 -5.57 -6.63
CA ALA A 65 3.91 -4.95 -7.20
C ALA A 65 4.26 -4.08 -8.42
N ALA A 66 5.32 -3.27 -8.33
CA ALA A 66 5.79 -2.45 -9.43
C ALA A 66 6.21 -3.31 -10.65
N ARG A 67 6.86 -4.44 -10.42
CA ARG A 67 7.22 -5.38 -11.50
C ARG A 67 5.99 -6.02 -12.13
N ALA A 68 5.07 -6.55 -11.32
CA ALA A 68 3.86 -7.21 -11.80
C ALA A 68 2.95 -6.26 -12.60
N LEU A 69 2.85 -5.00 -12.16
CA LEU A 69 2.10 -3.94 -12.84
C LEU A 69 2.86 -3.25 -13.99
N LYS A 70 4.12 -3.62 -14.24
CA LYS A 70 5.02 -2.99 -15.24
C LYS A 70 5.25 -1.49 -14.99
N LEU A 71 5.29 -1.10 -13.71
CA LEU A 71 5.41 0.29 -13.24
C LEU A 71 6.74 0.56 -12.50
N THR A 72 7.81 -0.19 -12.77
CA THR A 72 9.09 -0.02 -12.05
C THR A 72 9.63 1.41 -12.15
N ALA A 73 9.49 2.05 -13.31
CA ALA A 73 9.90 3.45 -13.51
C ALA A 73 8.95 4.49 -12.85
N LYS A 74 7.81 4.05 -12.34
CA LYS A 74 6.80 4.87 -11.64
C LYS A 74 6.74 4.57 -10.15
N LEU A 75 7.65 3.76 -9.61
CA LEU A 75 7.81 3.52 -8.18
C LEU A 75 8.68 4.64 -7.58
N ARG A 76 8.13 5.37 -6.61
CA ARG A 76 8.83 6.45 -5.90
C ARG A 76 8.67 6.30 -4.39
N GLU A 77 9.69 6.71 -3.65
CA GLU A 77 9.65 6.79 -2.19
C GLU A 77 9.08 8.14 -1.75
N THR A 78 8.30 8.12 -0.66
CA THR A 78 7.86 9.33 0.02
C THR A 78 7.89 9.15 1.53
N ARG A 79 8.38 10.17 2.23
CA ARG A 79 8.36 10.20 3.69
C ARG A 79 6.96 10.40 4.26
N ALA A 80 5.99 10.87 3.47
CA ALA A 80 4.60 10.98 3.87
C ALA A 80 3.94 9.63 4.22
N LEU A 81 4.56 8.51 3.81
CA LEU A 81 4.11 7.15 4.15
C LEU A 81 4.91 6.49 5.29
N GLU A 82 5.80 7.22 5.98
CA GLU A 82 6.45 6.72 7.21
C GLU A 82 5.39 6.47 8.31
N PRO A 83 5.65 5.55 9.27
CA PRO A 83 4.61 5.05 10.21
C PRO A 83 3.91 6.12 11.03
N GLU A 84 4.61 7.21 11.37
CA GLU A 84 4.14 8.25 12.30
C GLU A 84 3.76 9.58 11.61
N ARG A 85 3.64 9.56 10.27
CA ARG A 85 3.26 10.76 9.53
C ARG A 85 1.76 11.00 9.58
N ASN A 86 1.38 12.27 9.34
CA ASN A 86 -0.01 12.62 9.19
C ASN A 86 -0.55 12.06 7.86
N PRO A 87 -1.68 11.32 7.85
CA PRO A 87 -2.30 10.87 6.62
C PRO A 87 -2.62 11.98 5.61
N ASP A 88 -2.89 13.20 6.07
CA ASP A 88 -3.17 14.33 5.19
C ASP A 88 -1.94 14.74 4.34
N ASP A 89 -0.70 14.42 4.79
CA ASP A 89 0.51 14.72 4.01
C ASP A 89 0.52 13.93 2.68
N VAL A 90 0.24 12.63 2.72
CA VAL A 90 0.19 11.81 1.50
C VAL A 90 -1.03 12.14 0.64
N LEU A 91 -2.16 12.52 1.25
CA LEU A 91 -3.34 12.98 0.49
C LEU A 91 -3.03 14.26 -0.30
N ALA A 92 -2.32 15.22 0.30
CA ALA A 92 -1.86 16.42 -0.39
C ALA A 92 -0.89 16.08 -1.53
N GLU A 93 0.03 15.12 -1.32
CA GLU A 93 0.98 14.67 -2.34
C GLU A 93 0.26 14.05 -3.54
N ILE A 94 -0.67 13.11 -3.34
CA ILE A 94 -1.38 12.46 -4.45
C ILE A 94 -2.31 13.41 -5.21
N LEU A 95 -2.86 14.44 -4.55
CA LEU A 95 -3.65 15.46 -5.23
C LEU A 95 -2.82 16.35 -6.18
N ALA A 96 -1.52 16.52 -5.89
CA ALA A 96 -0.60 17.23 -6.76
C ALA A 96 -0.19 16.38 -7.99
N GLU A 97 -0.31 15.06 -7.90
CA GLU A 97 -0.08 14.15 -9.03
C GLU A 97 -1.32 14.13 -9.93
N LYS A 98 -1.11 14.24 -11.22
CA LYS A 98 -2.20 14.20 -12.20
C LYS A 98 -2.42 12.76 -12.69
N VAL A 99 -2.79 11.87 -11.78
CA VAL A 99 -3.02 10.45 -12.06
C VAL A 99 -4.44 10.04 -11.69
N GLU A 100 -4.99 9.07 -12.41
CA GLU A 100 -6.33 8.53 -12.14
C GLU A 100 -6.31 7.41 -11.12
N ALA A 101 -5.19 6.70 -10.97
CA ALA A 101 -5.05 5.62 -9.99
C ALA A 101 -3.64 5.55 -9.39
N VAL A 102 -3.56 5.41 -8.05
CA VAL A 102 -2.31 5.35 -7.29
C VAL A 102 -2.31 4.17 -6.32
N LEU A 103 -1.16 3.51 -6.16
CA LEU A 103 -0.90 2.55 -5.10
C LEU A 103 0.00 3.18 -4.04
N LEU A 104 -0.45 3.15 -2.78
CA LEU A 104 0.28 3.61 -1.61
C LEU A 104 0.70 2.42 -0.76
N VAL A 105 2.00 2.29 -0.48
CA VAL A 105 2.57 1.17 0.29
C VAL A 105 3.19 1.68 1.59
N GLY A 106 2.67 1.22 2.73
CA GLY A 106 3.08 1.74 4.03
C GLY A 106 2.86 0.79 5.20
N HIS A 107 2.66 1.35 6.36
CA HIS A 107 2.72 0.68 7.67
C HIS A 107 1.47 0.96 8.51
N GLU A 108 1.18 0.10 9.50
CA GLU A 108 0.36 0.47 10.63
C GLU A 108 1.19 1.29 11.66
N PRO A 109 0.55 2.24 12.37
CA PRO A 109 -0.88 2.58 12.34
C PRO A 109 -1.29 3.51 11.18
N HIS A 110 -0.34 4.04 10.40
CA HIS A 110 -0.58 5.05 9.38
C HIS A 110 -1.61 4.62 8.33
N MET A 111 -1.48 3.39 7.77
CA MET A 111 -2.38 2.90 6.73
C MET A 111 -3.82 2.74 7.22
N GLY A 112 -4.02 2.25 8.45
CA GLY A 112 -5.35 2.14 9.04
C GLY A 112 -5.96 3.50 9.36
N THR A 113 -5.16 4.47 9.78
CA THR A 113 -5.59 5.86 10.00
C THR A 113 -5.93 6.54 8.67
N LEU A 114 -5.12 6.35 7.64
CA LEU A 114 -5.37 6.86 6.29
C LEU A 114 -6.66 6.27 5.69
N LEU A 115 -6.86 4.95 5.82
CA LEU A 115 -8.08 4.29 5.37
C LEU A 115 -9.31 4.86 6.09
N GLY A 116 -9.25 4.98 7.41
CA GLY A 116 -10.33 5.57 8.21
C GLY A 116 -10.58 7.04 7.87
N ARG A 117 -9.50 7.83 7.66
CA ARG A 117 -9.58 9.23 7.24
C ARG A 117 -10.30 9.39 5.90
N LEU A 118 -9.98 8.55 4.93
CA LEU A 118 -10.63 8.53 3.61
C LEU A 118 -12.10 8.13 3.72
N VAL A 119 -12.42 7.04 4.42
CA VAL A 119 -13.80 6.55 4.54
C VAL A 119 -14.69 7.53 5.29
N ALA A 120 -14.22 8.12 6.39
CA ALA A 120 -14.99 9.07 7.19
C ALA A 120 -15.03 10.50 6.59
N GLY A 121 -14.12 10.83 5.68
CA GLY A 121 -13.94 12.20 5.16
C GLY A 121 -13.37 13.19 6.20
N ARG A 122 -13.00 12.71 7.38
CA ARG A 122 -12.47 13.50 8.51
C ARG A 122 -11.56 12.64 9.40
N PRO A 123 -10.66 13.25 10.19
CA PRO A 123 -9.83 12.52 11.16
C PRO A 123 -10.68 11.82 12.25
N GLY A 124 -10.06 10.85 12.96
CA GLY A 124 -10.61 10.23 14.17
C GLY A 124 -11.09 8.79 13.99
N LEU A 125 -11.19 8.27 12.76
CA LEU A 125 -11.44 6.86 12.49
C LEU A 125 -10.15 6.17 12.07
N ALA A 126 -9.92 4.95 12.58
CA ALA A 126 -8.89 4.05 12.07
C ALA A 126 -9.54 2.70 11.70
N ILE A 127 -9.19 2.17 10.53
CA ILE A 127 -9.61 0.84 10.06
C ILE A 127 -8.34 0.02 9.87
N PRO A 128 -7.95 -0.82 10.86
CA PRO A 128 -6.69 -1.54 10.81
C PRO A 128 -6.60 -2.49 9.62
N MET A 129 -5.47 -2.48 8.95
CA MET A 129 -5.17 -3.37 7.84
C MET A 129 -4.21 -4.48 8.28
N LYS A 130 -4.49 -5.73 7.95
CA LYS A 130 -3.55 -6.85 8.17
C LYS A 130 -2.34 -6.74 7.23
N LYS A 131 -1.21 -7.38 7.59
CA LYS A 131 0.00 -7.43 6.76
C LYS A 131 -0.31 -7.94 5.35
N ALA A 132 0.19 -7.23 4.35
CA ALA A 132 -0.06 -7.47 2.92
C ALA A 132 -1.54 -7.42 2.49
N ALA A 133 -2.43 -6.85 3.31
CA ALA A 133 -3.80 -6.56 2.90
C ALA A 133 -3.83 -5.34 1.97
N VAL A 134 -4.81 -5.32 1.08
CA VAL A 134 -5.06 -4.24 0.13
C VAL A 134 -6.45 -3.66 0.35
N ALA A 135 -6.56 -2.33 0.39
CA ALA A 135 -7.82 -1.62 0.31
C ALA A 135 -7.91 -0.87 -1.02
N ARG A 136 -9.10 -0.84 -1.62
CA ARG A 136 -9.42 -0.07 -2.82
C ARG A 136 -10.50 0.95 -2.51
N LEU A 137 -10.27 2.21 -2.88
CA LEU A 137 -11.21 3.31 -2.69
C LEU A 137 -11.34 4.13 -3.96
N THR A 138 -12.53 4.71 -4.16
CA THR A 138 -12.76 5.78 -5.14
C THR A 138 -12.93 7.09 -4.38
N TRP A 139 -12.15 8.11 -4.73
CA TRP A 139 -12.13 9.41 -4.07
C TRP A 139 -12.23 10.56 -5.06
N SER A 140 -13.03 11.57 -4.74
CA SER A 140 -13.21 12.76 -5.58
C SER A 140 -12.12 13.84 -5.37
N GLY A 141 -11.21 13.64 -4.40
CA GLY A 141 -10.20 14.62 -4.00
C GLY A 141 -10.60 15.42 -2.75
N SER A 142 -11.82 15.28 -2.28
CA SER A 142 -12.30 15.92 -1.05
C SER A 142 -13.41 15.10 -0.40
N GLY A 143 -13.68 15.36 0.89
CA GLY A 143 -14.71 14.65 1.63
C GLY A 143 -14.43 13.16 1.80
N ALA A 144 -15.48 12.36 1.96
CA ALA A 144 -15.39 10.92 2.15
C ALA A 144 -15.17 10.19 0.82
N ALA A 145 -14.29 9.18 0.86
CA ALA A 145 -14.10 8.23 -0.23
C ALA A 145 -15.07 7.05 -0.10
N THR A 146 -15.35 6.40 -1.21
CA THR A 146 -16.09 5.14 -1.22
C THR A 146 -15.12 3.97 -1.12
N LEU A 147 -15.21 3.19 -0.03
CA LEU A 147 -14.47 1.92 0.08
C LEU A 147 -15.09 0.89 -0.88
N ARG A 148 -14.30 0.40 -1.82
CA ARG A 148 -14.72 -0.59 -2.83
C ARG A 148 -14.39 -2.01 -2.42
N ALA A 149 -13.24 -2.20 -1.78
CA ALA A 149 -12.81 -3.50 -1.28
C ALA A 149 -11.78 -3.35 -0.15
N LEU A 150 -11.78 -4.33 0.76
CA LEU A 150 -10.71 -4.56 1.72
C LEU A 150 -10.35 -6.04 1.65
N LEU A 151 -9.24 -6.36 0.99
CA LEU A 151 -8.86 -7.70 0.59
C LEU A 151 -7.70 -8.21 1.46
N PRO A 152 -7.91 -9.29 2.23
CA PRO A 152 -6.79 -9.97 2.89
C PRO A 152 -5.80 -10.54 1.88
N ALA A 153 -4.53 -10.62 2.25
CA ALA A 153 -3.46 -11.14 1.40
C ALA A 153 -3.75 -12.52 0.78
N ARG A 154 -4.43 -13.40 1.54
CA ARG A 154 -4.81 -14.74 1.06
C ARG A 154 -5.78 -14.70 -0.13
N VAL A 155 -6.68 -13.73 -0.15
CA VAL A 155 -7.63 -13.58 -1.27
C VAL A 155 -6.90 -13.17 -2.53
N LEU A 156 -5.99 -12.20 -2.43
CA LEU A 156 -5.15 -11.78 -3.55
C LEU A 156 -4.24 -12.91 -4.06
N ALA A 157 -3.68 -13.71 -3.14
CA ALA A 157 -2.89 -14.87 -3.52
C ALA A 157 -3.70 -15.88 -4.35
N LEU A 158 -4.97 -16.14 -3.99
CA LEU A 158 -5.87 -17.02 -4.75
C LEU A 158 -6.21 -16.42 -6.12
N VAL A 159 -6.51 -15.12 -6.19
CA VAL A 159 -6.77 -14.43 -7.47
C VAL A 159 -5.56 -14.52 -8.40
N GLY A 160 -4.35 -14.29 -7.89
CA GLY A 160 -3.13 -14.38 -8.67
C GLY A 160 -2.82 -15.80 -9.18
N ALA A 161 -3.12 -16.81 -8.36
CA ALA A 161 -2.95 -18.21 -8.76
C ALA A 161 -3.96 -18.70 -9.82
N SER A 162 -5.13 -18.04 -9.89
CA SER A 162 -6.17 -18.39 -10.88
C SER A 162 -5.97 -17.70 -12.24
N ALA A 163 -5.04 -16.74 -12.33
CA ALA A 163 -4.75 -15.98 -13.54
C ALA A 163 -3.54 -16.53 -14.34
N GLU A 164 -2.85 -17.55 -13.80
CA GLU A 164 -1.78 -18.31 -14.46
C GLU A 164 -2.37 -19.50 -15.24
#